data_1ae7e4f4b0e8a77b2c2931ed03e7c312
#
_entry.id   1ae7e4f4b0e8a77b2c2931ed03e7c312
#
_cell.length_a   1.000
_cell.length_b   1.000
_cell.length_c   1.000
_cell.angle_alpha   90.00
_cell.angle_beta   90.00
_cell.angle_gamma   90.00
#
_symmetry.space_group_name_H-M   'P 1'
#
loop_
_entity.id
_entity.type
_entity.pdbx_description
1 polymer ?
#
loop_
_entity_poly.entity_id
_entity_poly.type
_entity_poly.pdbx_seq_one_letter_code
_entity_poly.pdbx_strand_id
1 'polypeptide(L)'
;MLQNQDRRFKLGMHSYTLHLYGFGESWGFQEYGEHHAFEQVKTFEDLVDIAVEVGLDVLHITLVDIQNDISAEHLAACRRYAEEHGIELELNVSFHAPSDPRVNCTIEDSLEIAHSLGCKLVKYSTDVKHPEKSSHSC
;
A
#
# COMPACT_ATOMS: atom_id res chain seq x y z
N MET A 1 -14.81 19.65 10.77
CA MET A 1 -14.64 18.46 9.92
C MET A 1 -15.86 18.30 9.04
N LEU A 2 -15.66 18.14 7.73
CA LEU A 2 -16.74 17.78 6.81
C LEU A 2 -17.18 16.35 7.12
N GLN A 3 -18.43 16.17 7.53
CA GLN A 3 -18.96 14.83 7.74
C GLN A 3 -19.08 14.10 6.39
N ASN A 4 -18.66 12.84 6.33
CA ASN A 4 -18.64 12.01 5.13
C ASN A 4 -20.01 11.90 4.43
N GLN A 5 -21.10 12.19 5.14
CA GLN A 5 -22.48 12.02 4.65
C GLN A 5 -22.91 13.00 3.55
N ASP A 6 -22.19 14.13 3.38
CA ASP A 6 -22.57 15.16 2.41
C ASP A 6 -21.75 15.13 1.12
N ARG A 7 -20.78 14.21 1.00
CA ARG A 7 -19.93 14.12 -0.18
C ARG A 7 -20.53 13.21 -1.25
N ARG A 8 -20.53 13.69 -2.50
CA ARG A 8 -20.95 12.89 -3.67
C ARG A 8 -19.88 11.90 -4.16
N PHE A 9 -18.66 11.99 -3.64
CA PHE A 9 -17.52 11.16 -4.00
C PHE A 9 -16.72 10.80 -2.78
N LYS A 10 -16.00 9.70 -2.86
CA LYS A 10 -15.11 9.25 -1.80
C LYS A 10 -13.77 9.98 -1.88
N LEU A 11 -13.20 10.28 -0.72
CA LEU A 11 -11.85 10.80 -0.59
C LEU A 11 -10.93 9.69 -0.10
N GLY A 12 -9.80 9.54 -0.77
CA GLY A 12 -8.79 8.56 -0.41
C GLY A 12 -7.40 9.16 -0.25
N MET A 13 -6.53 8.41 0.40
CA MET A 13 -5.13 8.75 0.58
C MET A 13 -4.27 7.52 0.32
N HIS A 14 -3.12 7.73 -0.31
CA HIS A 14 -2.07 6.74 -0.37
C HIS A 14 -1.22 6.80 0.90
N SER A 15 -0.94 5.64 1.50
CA SER A 15 -0.15 5.53 2.73
C SER A 15 1.25 6.14 2.63
N TYR A 16 1.84 6.21 1.43
CA TYR A 16 3.11 6.90 1.19
C TYR A 16 3.17 8.32 1.73
N THR A 17 2.04 8.99 1.83
CA THR A 17 1.95 10.32 2.42
C THR A 17 2.42 10.33 3.87
N LEU A 18 2.31 9.21 4.58
CA LEU A 18 2.59 9.09 6.01
C LEU A 18 3.83 8.22 6.33
N HIS A 19 4.53 7.69 5.34
CA HIS A 19 5.65 6.79 5.61
C HIS A 19 6.75 7.42 6.46
N LEU A 20 7.01 8.71 6.29
CA LEU A 20 7.94 9.46 7.13
C LEU A 20 7.48 9.67 8.57
N TYR A 21 6.22 9.38 8.86
CA TYR A 21 5.62 9.51 10.19
C TYR A 21 5.59 8.21 10.99
N GLY A 22 6.48 7.28 10.66
CA GLY A 22 6.64 6.04 11.41
C GLY A 22 5.92 4.84 10.84
N PHE A 23 5.40 4.92 9.61
CA PHE A 23 4.77 3.78 8.93
C PHE A 23 5.78 2.91 8.18
N GLY A 24 7.04 3.29 8.19
CA GLY A 24 8.11 2.53 7.57
C GLY A 24 8.07 2.56 6.04
N GLU A 25 9.22 2.69 5.46
CA GLU A 25 9.43 2.64 4.02
C GLU A 25 10.84 2.21 3.73
N SER A 26 11.00 1.52 2.65
CA SER A 26 12.31 1.31 2.06
C SER A 26 12.17 1.56 0.56
N TRP A 27 12.80 2.58 0.08
CA TRP A 27 12.80 2.92 -1.32
C TRP A 27 14.19 3.33 -1.80
N GLY A 28 14.45 3.09 -3.04
CA GLY A 28 15.67 3.51 -3.68
C GLY A 28 15.49 3.49 -5.19
N PHE A 29 16.06 4.47 -5.83
CA PHE A 29 16.19 4.48 -7.27
C PHE A 29 17.58 3.94 -7.59
N GLN A 30 17.64 2.74 -8.16
CA GLN A 30 18.92 2.13 -8.54
C GLN A 30 19.78 3.04 -9.44
N GLU A 31 19.11 3.88 -10.21
CA GLU A 31 19.78 4.85 -11.08
C GLU A 31 20.59 5.89 -10.31
N TYR A 32 20.23 6.14 -9.05
CA TYR A 32 20.90 7.13 -8.21
C TYR A 32 21.74 6.51 -7.09
N GLY A 33 21.76 5.18 -6.97
CA GLY A 33 22.53 4.47 -5.97
C GLY A 33 22.12 4.74 -4.51
N GLU A 34 20.97 5.37 -4.31
CA GLU A 34 20.46 5.73 -3.00
C GLU A 34 19.37 4.75 -2.56
N HIS A 35 19.50 4.27 -1.33
CA HIS A 35 18.51 3.45 -0.67
C HIS A 35 18.22 4.05 0.71
N HIS A 36 16.96 4.38 0.93
CA HIS A 36 16.49 4.95 2.19
C HIS A 36 15.53 3.97 2.86
N ALA A 37 15.81 3.67 4.11
CA ALA A 37 14.94 2.85 4.93
C ALA A 37 14.51 3.65 6.16
N PHE A 38 13.21 3.64 6.42
CA PHE A 38 12.59 4.27 7.59
C PHE A 38 12.00 3.19 8.48
N GLU A 39 12.24 3.31 9.78
CA GLU A 39 11.72 2.37 10.76
C GLU A 39 10.20 2.45 10.83
N GLN A 40 9.57 1.27 10.85
CA GLN A 40 8.13 1.18 11.08
C GLN A 40 7.88 1.06 12.59
N VAL A 41 7.31 2.11 13.17
CA VAL A 41 6.93 2.18 14.61
C VAL A 41 5.42 2.28 14.81
N LYS A 42 4.67 2.49 13.74
CA LYS A 42 3.20 2.58 13.73
C LYS A 42 2.60 1.36 13.05
N THR A 43 1.40 1.03 13.47
CA THR A 43 0.66 -0.15 13.00
C THR A 43 -0.35 0.20 11.91
N PHE A 44 -0.97 -0.82 11.33
CA PHE A 44 -2.08 -0.66 10.40
C PHE A 44 -3.27 0.06 11.06
N GLU A 45 -3.55 -0.26 12.32
CA GLU A 45 -4.62 0.39 13.08
C GLU A 45 -4.37 1.89 13.24
N ASP A 46 -3.14 2.29 13.51
CA ASP A 46 -2.77 3.71 13.56
C ASP A 46 -3.05 4.41 12.23
N LEU A 47 -2.80 3.74 11.10
CA LEU A 47 -3.08 4.28 9.77
C LEU A 47 -4.57 4.48 9.53
N VAL A 48 -5.39 3.50 9.89
CA VAL A 48 -6.85 3.59 9.81
C VAL A 48 -7.37 4.72 10.71
N ASP A 49 -6.86 4.83 11.94
CA ASP A 49 -7.26 5.86 12.89
C ASP A 49 -6.99 7.28 12.36
N ILE A 50 -5.84 7.48 11.72
CA ILE A 50 -5.51 8.75 11.06
C ILE A 50 -6.49 9.02 9.91
N ALA A 51 -6.80 8.02 9.10
CA ALA A 51 -7.77 8.17 7.99
C ALA A 51 -9.15 8.59 8.51
N VAL A 52 -9.60 8.00 9.60
CA VAL A 52 -10.86 8.38 10.26
C VAL A 52 -10.81 9.81 10.79
N GLU A 53 -9.73 10.18 11.47
CA GLU A 53 -9.55 11.51 12.05
C GLU A 53 -9.60 12.62 11.00
N VAL A 54 -8.98 12.41 9.85
CA VAL A 54 -8.98 13.40 8.75
C VAL A 54 -10.19 13.28 7.82
N GLY A 55 -11.08 12.33 8.07
CA GLY A 55 -12.35 12.19 7.34
C GLY A 55 -12.21 11.54 5.95
N LEU A 56 -11.30 10.58 5.79
CA LEU A 56 -11.14 9.81 4.58
C LEU A 56 -12.11 8.63 4.50
N ASP A 57 -12.37 8.16 3.29
CA ASP A 57 -13.21 6.99 3.01
C ASP A 57 -12.38 5.80 2.54
N VAL A 58 -11.23 6.05 1.91
CA VAL A 58 -10.41 5.04 1.23
C VAL A 58 -8.94 5.19 1.62
N LEU A 59 -8.30 4.07 1.95
CA LEU A 59 -6.85 3.95 2.09
C LEU A 59 -6.27 3.08 0.98
N HIS A 60 -5.29 3.63 0.30
CA HIS A 60 -4.47 2.92 -0.67
C HIS A 60 -3.18 2.48 0.03
N ILE A 61 -3.09 1.20 0.36
CA ILE A 61 -2.05 0.62 1.21
C ILE A 61 -1.05 -0.23 0.42
N THR A 62 0.10 -0.45 1.03
CA THR A 62 1.14 -1.36 0.57
C THR A 62 1.34 -2.51 1.57
N LEU A 63 2.17 -3.50 1.23
CA LEU A 63 2.48 -4.60 2.14
C LEU A 63 3.20 -4.13 3.41
N VAL A 64 3.95 -3.03 3.34
CA VAL A 64 4.60 -2.43 4.52
C VAL A 64 3.56 -1.98 5.55
N ASP A 65 2.43 -1.46 5.12
CA ASP A 65 1.38 -0.97 6.02
C ASP A 65 0.73 -2.07 6.85
N ILE A 66 0.78 -3.30 6.36
CA ILE A 66 0.33 -4.50 7.09
C ILE A 66 1.50 -5.29 7.70
N GLN A 67 2.61 -4.61 7.97
CA GLN A 67 3.84 -5.15 8.58
C GLN A 67 4.45 -6.33 7.81
N ASN A 68 4.20 -6.41 6.50
CA ASN A 68 4.58 -7.54 5.64
C ASN A 68 4.08 -8.91 6.14
N ASP A 69 3.07 -8.92 7.00
CA ASP A 69 2.43 -10.12 7.50
C ASP A 69 1.21 -10.46 6.64
N ILE A 70 1.37 -11.44 5.77
CA ILE A 70 0.33 -11.92 4.86
C ILE A 70 -0.40 -13.17 5.40
N SER A 71 -0.26 -13.46 6.69
CA SER A 71 -1.03 -14.55 7.29
C SER A 71 -2.54 -14.29 7.20
N ALA A 72 -3.31 -15.33 6.99
CA ALA A 72 -4.76 -15.20 6.86
C ALA A 72 -5.41 -14.54 8.10
N GLU A 73 -4.87 -14.83 9.28
CA GLU A 73 -5.33 -14.23 10.53
C GLU A 73 -5.09 -12.73 10.57
N HIS A 74 -3.89 -12.28 10.21
CA HIS A 74 -3.54 -10.86 10.20
C HIS A 74 -4.34 -10.08 9.15
N LEU A 75 -4.43 -10.61 7.93
CA LEU A 75 -5.23 -9.98 6.86
C LEU A 75 -6.71 -9.85 7.25
N ALA A 76 -7.27 -10.88 7.87
CA ALA A 76 -8.66 -10.83 8.35
C ALA A 76 -8.84 -9.80 9.48
N ALA A 77 -7.84 -9.65 10.36
CA ALA A 77 -7.87 -8.64 11.42
C ALA A 77 -7.80 -7.22 10.84
N CYS A 78 -6.90 -6.97 9.88
CA CYS A 78 -6.79 -5.69 9.19
C CYS A 78 -8.09 -5.33 8.46
N ARG A 79 -8.65 -6.26 7.72
CA ARG A 79 -9.94 -6.07 7.04
C ARG A 79 -11.03 -5.69 8.00
N ARG A 80 -11.20 -6.45 9.07
CA ARG A 80 -12.23 -6.20 10.09
C ARG A 80 -12.08 -4.82 10.70
N TYR A 81 -10.86 -4.43 11.08
CA TYR A 81 -10.60 -3.12 11.67
C TYR A 81 -10.98 -1.98 10.71
N ALA A 82 -10.59 -2.07 9.44
CA ALA A 82 -10.96 -1.09 8.44
C ALA A 82 -12.48 -1.01 8.23
N GLU A 83 -13.16 -2.15 8.11
CA GLU A 83 -14.61 -2.23 7.91
C GLU A 83 -15.38 -1.63 9.12
N GLU A 84 -14.95 -1.93 10.35
CA GLU A 84 -15.56 -1.38 11.58
C GLU A 84 -15.41 0.15 11.67
N HIS A 85 -14.38 0.72 11.06
CA HIS A 85 -14.13 2.16 11.00
C HIS A 85 -14.62 2.83 9.73
N GLY A 86 -15.29 2.10 8.83
CA GLY A 86 -15.84 2.63 7.60
C GLY A 86 -14.82 3.00 6.53
N ILE A 87 -13.63 2.41 6.58
CA ILE A 87 -12.54 2.65 5.62
C ILE A 87 -12.49 1.52 4.58
N GLU A 88 -12.55 1.87 3.30
CA GLU A 88 -12.28 0.95 2.21
C GLU A 88 -10.76 0.84 1.97
N LEU A 89 -10.32 -0.37 1.63
CA LEU A 89 -8.92 -0.64 1.34
C LEU A 89 -8.72 -0.87 -0.15
N GLU A 90 -7.64 -0.32 -0.68
CA GLU A 90 -7.09 -0.61 -2.00
C GLU A 90 -5.64 -1.04 -1.83
N LEU A 91 -5.20 -2.04 -2.58
CA LEU A 91 -3.84 -2.57 -2.47
C LEU A 91 -2.95 -2.07 -3.60
N ASN A 92 -1.77 -1.56 -3.24
CA ASN A 92 -0.71 -1.23 -4.18
C ASN A 92 0.46 -2.21 -4.01
N VAL A 93 0.86 -2.84 -5.10
CA VAL A 93 1.99 -3.76 -5.13
C VAL A 93 2.95 -3.40 -6.25
N SER A 94 4.21 -3.71 -6.05
CA SER A 94 5.26 -3.54 -7.04
C SER A 94 5.85 -4.89 -7.39
N PHE A 95 5.94 -5.19 -8.68
CA PHE A 95 6.57 -6.42 -9.17
C PHE A 95 8.07 -6.27 -9.42
N HIS A 96 8.55 -5.06 -9.48
CA HIS A 96 9.92 -4.75 -9.84
C HIS A 96 10.54 -3.73 -8.88
N ALA A 97 10.48 -4.06 -7.59
CA ALA A 97 11.27 -3.36 -6.59
C ALA A 97 12.34 -4.32 -6.04
N PRO A 98 13.36 -4.68 -6.86
CA PRO A 98 14.38 -5.64 -6.43
C PRO A 98 15.20 -5.13 -5.24
N SER A 99 15.15 -3.84 -4.97
CA SER A 99 15.77 -3.20 -3.82
C SER A 99 14.99 -3.43 -2.51
N ASP A 100 13.70 -3.75 -2.58
CA ASP A 100 12.88 -4.01 -1.40
C ASP A 100 11.96 -5.23 -1.61
N PRO A 101 12.38 -6.40 -1.16
CA PRO A 101 11.59 -7.63 -1.28
C PRO A 101 10.26 -7.59 -0.52
N ARG A 102 10.11 -6.65 0.43
CA ARG A 102 8.88 -6.52 1.24
C ARG A 102 7.67 -6.07 0.42
N VAL A 103 7.89 -5.36 -0.67
CA VAL A 103 6.82 -4.86 -1.54
C VAL A 103 6.66 -5.68 -2.82
N ASN A 104 7.52 -6.68 -3.01
CA ASN A 104 7.55 -7.52 -4.20
C ASN A 104 6.74 -8.79 -3.95
N CYS A 105 5.71 -9.01 -4.75
CA CYS A 105 4.91 -10.22 -4.71
C CYS A 105 4.46 -10.62 -6.12
N THR A 106 4.04 -11.87 -6.29
CA THR A 106 3.46 -12.33 -7.55
C THR A 106 2.07 -11.72 -7.78
N ILE A 107 1.57 -11.80 -9.01
CA ILE A 107 0.20 -11.35 -9.33
C ILE A 107 -0.79 -12.19 -8.53
N GLU A 108 -0.61 -13.51 -8.53
CA GLU A 108 -1.46 -14.45 -7.82
C GLU A 108 -1.53 -14.13 -6.33
N ASP A 109 -0.38 -13.99 -5.67
CA ASP A 109 -0.30 -13.64 -4.25
C ASP A 109 -1.01 -12.31 -3.97
N SER A 110 -0.82 -11.32 -4.82
CA SER A 110 -1.44 -10.00 -4.63
C SER A 110 -2.96 -10.04 -4.73
N LEU A 111 -3.50 -10.88 -5.61
CA LEU A 111 -4.94 -11.07 -5.72
C LEU A 111 -5.52 -11.80 -4.50
N GLU A 112 -4.82 -12.79 -3.97
CA GLU A 112 -5.21 -13.49 -2.73
C GLU A 112 -5.18 -12.56 -1.51
N ILE A 113 -4.13 -11.74 -1.40
CA ILE A 113 -4.00 -10.73 -0.35
C ILE A 113 -5.14 -9.71 -0.46
N ALA A 114 -5.37 -9.18 -1.64
CA ALA A 114 -6.44 -8.20 -1.89
C ALA A 114 -7.81 -8.77 -1.55
N HIS A 115 -8.08 -10.01 -1.94
CA HIS A 115 -9.32 -10.70 -1.61
C HIS A 115 -9.50 -10.83 -0.09
N SER A 116 -8.45 -11.25 0.60
CA SER A 116 -8.46 -11.42 2.06
C SER A 116 -8.67 -10.10 2.80
N LEU A 117 -8.08 -9.02 2.30
CA LEU A 117 -8.28 -7.65 2.81
C LEU A 117 -9.62 -7.02 2.42
N GLY A 118 -10.38 -7.65 1.52
CA GLY A 118 -11.62 -7.08 0.99
C GLY A 118 -11.41 -5.92 0.01
N CYS A 119 -10.22 -5.81 -0.56
CA CYS A 119 -9.91 -4.78 -1.57
C CYS A 119 -10.65 -5.07 -2.88
N LYS A 120 -11.22 -4.02 -3.47
CA LYS A 120 -11.86 -4.10 -4.80
C LYS A 120 -10.94 -3.68 -5.93
N LEU A 121 -9.82 -3.08 -5.59
CA LEU A 121 -8.85 -2.55 -6.54
C LEU A 121 -7.44 -2.94 -6.10
N VAL A 122 -6.66 -3.42 -7.07
CA VAL A 122 -5.22 -3.62 -6.91
C VAL A 122 -4.52 -2.78 -7.96
N LYS A 123 -3.61 -1.92 -7.50
CA LYS A 123 -2.73 -1.15 -8.36
C LYS A 123 -1.38 -1.82 -8.45
N TYR A 124 -0.91 -1.97 -9.67
CA TYR A 124 0.42 -2.51 -9.95
C TYR A 124 1.36 -1.43 -10.47
N SER A 125 2.55 -1.37 -9.90
CA SER A 125 3.66 -0.62 -10.47
C SER A 125 4.48 -1.58 -11.32
N THR A 126 4.55 -1.29 -12.61
CA THR A 126 5.31 -2.08 -13.57
C THR A 126 6.48 -1.27 -14.10
N ASP A 127 7.63 -1.93 -14.24
CA ASP A 127 8.76 -1.31 -14.93
C ASP A 127 8.54 -1.42 -16.43
N VAL A 128 8.28 -0.30 -17.07
CA VAL A 128 8.18 -0.22 -18.53
C VAL A 128 9.60 -0.19 -19.07
N LYS A 129 10.08 -1.32 -19.56
CA LYS A 129 11.31 -1.34 -20.37
C LYS A 129 11.11 -0.41 -21.55
N HIS A 130 11.89 0.64 -21.62
CA HIS A 130 11.90 1.50 -22.80
C HIS A 130 12.16 0.66 -24.04
N PRO A 131 11.33 0.76 -25.10
CA PRO A 131 11.55 -0.01 -26.34
C PRO A 131 12.94 0.16 -26.93
N GLU A 132 13.55 1.32 -26.74
CA GLU A 132 14.90 1.66 -27.19
C GLU A 132 16.00 0.86 -26.48
N LYS A 133 15.80 0.49 -25.20
CA LYS A 133 16.76 -0.36 -24.47
C LYS A 133 16.67 -1.83 -24.86
N SER A 134 15.54 -2.28 -25.35
CA SER A 134 15.35 -3.66 -25.79
C SER A 134 15.93 -3.92 -27.20
N SER A 135 16.11 -2.89 -28.02
CA SER A 135 16.70 -3.00 -29.37
C SER A 135 18.22 -3.08 -29.35
N HIS A 136 18.89 -2.77 -28.25
CA HIS A 136 20.35 -2.79 -28.09
C HIS A 136 20.87 -4.00 -27.31
N SER A 137 20.01 -4.93 -26.92
CA SER A 137 20.37 -6.15 -26.19
C SER A 137 20.58 -7.37 -27.08
N CYS A 138 20.75 -7.15 -28.36
CA CYS A 138 21.17 -8.19 -29.33
C CYS A 138 22.64 -8.14 -29.58
#